data_6e1ae10fe537ad45c2356ff1b8692e75
#
_entry.id   6e1ae10fe537ad45c2356ff1b8692e75
#
_cell.length_a   1.000
_cell.length_b   1.000
_cell.length_c   1.000
_cell.angle_alpha   90.00
_cell.angle_beta   90.00
_cell.angle_gamma   90.00
#
_symmetry.space_group_name_H-M   'P 1'
#
loop_
_entity.id
_entity.type
_entity.pdbx_description
1 polymer ?
#
loop_
_entity_poly.entity_id
_entity_poly.type
_entity_poly.pdbx_seq_one_letter_code
_entity_poly.pdbx_strand_id
1 'polypeptide(L)'
;EAVAIGKAHYVDGGVVSPVPVDAARELGADFVIAVDISSKADGIASTTSMLGNLNQSNRIMGQKLGAQELARADIVIRPKVNDIGPADFAAKNRAILEGERAAQAALPQIRAKIAALQAARTAKARQAADGEAARQGEAERKARCAKQKGWLDTLSRDPDCRSS
;
A
#
# COMPACT_ATOMS: atom_id res chain seq x y z
N GLU A 1 6.26 2.13 29.15
CA GLU A 1 6.10 3.42 29.82
C GLU A 1 5.87 4.49 28.77
N ALA A 2 4.96 5.45 29.03
CA ALA A 2 4.69 6.53 28.10
C ALA A 2 5.86 7.54 28.10
N VAL A 3 6.23 8.05 26.92
CA VAL A 3 7.31 9.03 26.73
C VAL A 3 6.67 10.41 26.50
N ALA A 4 7.04 11.40 27.31
CA ALA A 4 6.57 12.79 27.15
C ALA A 4 7.42 13.51 26.10
N ILE A 5 6.78 14.07 25.06
CA ILE A 5 7.43 14.90 24.05
C ILE A 5 6.60 16.19 23.91
N GLY A 6 7.15 17.31 24.38
CA GLY A 6 6.41 18.56 24.44
C GLY A 6 5.23 18.48 25.42
N LYS A 7 4.01 18.71 24.92
CA LYS A 7 2.76 18.61 25.69
C LYS A 7 2.03 17.28 25.54
N ALA A 8 2.55 16.35 24.71
CA ALA A 8 1.91 15.08 24.40
C ALA A 8 2.66 13.91 25.06
N HIS A 9 1.93 12.84 25.36
CA HIS A 9 2.47 11.57 25.83
C HIS A 9 2.33 10.53 24.72
N TYR A 10 3.42 9.85 24.43
CA TYR A 10 3.50 8.83 23.37
C TYR A 10 3.65 7.44 23.99
N VAL A 11 2.97 6.48 23.39
CA VAL A 11 3.08 5.05 23.72
C VAL A 11 3.46 4.28 22.46
N ASP A 12 3.83 3.00 22.63
CA ASP A 12 4.09 2.11 21.51
C ASP A 12 2.86 1.99 20.60
N GLY A 13 3.05 2.24 19.29
CA GLY A 13 1.99 2.15 18.29
C GLY A 13 1.41 0.75 18.13
N GLY A 14 2.16 -0.29 18.49
CA GLY A 14 1.72 -1.69 18.45
C GLY A 14 0.48 -1.99 19.30
N VAL A 15 0.13 -1.10 20.25
CA VAL A 15 -1.11 -1.21 21.05
C VAL A 15 -2.37 -1.10 20.20
N VAL A 16 -2.33 -0.26 19.15
CA VAL A 16 -3.49 0.02 18.29
C VAL A 16 -3.28 -0.44 16.84
N SER A 17 -2.03 -0.50 16.37
CA SER A 17 -1.65 -0.84 15.00
C SER A 17 -0.32 -1.60 14.99
N PRO A 18 -0.37 -2.94 15.25
CA PRO A 18 0.84 -3.76 15.31
C PRO A 18 1.60 -3.84 13.98
N VAL A 19 0.89 -3.72 12.85
CA VAL A 19 1.44 -3.71 11.50
C VAL A 19 0.81 -2.54 10.73
N PRO A 20 1.37 -1.33 10.79
CA PRO A 20 0.69 -0.08 10.41
C PRO A 20 0.56 0.10 8.89
N VAL A 21 -0.14 -0.81 8.22
CA VAL A 21 -0.39 -0.79 6.76
C VAL A 21 -1.24 0.41 6.37
N ASP A 22 -2.27 0.73 7.16
CA ASP A 22 -3.15 1.86 6.87
C ASP A 22 -2.40 3.18 6.99
N ALA A 23 -1.57 3.35 8.02
CA ALA A 23 -0.74 4.53 8.17
C ALA A 23 0.21 4.73 6.97
N ALA A 24 0.80 3.65 6.45
CA ALA A 24 1.61 3.73 5.24
C ALA A 24 0.77 4.19 4.02
N ARG A 25 -0.47 3.73 3.89
CA ARG A 25 -1.41 4.17 2.84
C ARG A 25 -1.79 5.64 2.99
N GLU A 26 -2.11 6.08 4.19
CA GLU A 26 -2.44 7.48 4.50
C GLU A 26 -1.26 8.42 4.19
N LEU A 27 -0.02 7.96 4.38
CA LEU A 27 1.20 8.67 3.99
C LEU A 27 1.47 8.63 2.48
N GLY A 28 0.58 8.01 1.67
CA GLY A 28 0.66 8.02 0.21
C GLY A 28 1.37 6.82 -0.40
N ALA A 29 1.58 5.72 0.34
CA ALA A 29 2.17 4.52 -0.23
C ALA A 29 1.17 3.82 -1.19
N ASP A 30 1.56 3.68 -2.46
CA ASP A 30 0.78 2.92 -3.46
C ASP A 30 1.05 1.41 -3.40
N PHE A 31 2.14 1.01 -2.75
CA PHE A 31 2.54 -0.37 -2.59
C PHE A 31 3.13 -0.59 -1.19
N VAL A 32 2.56 -1.53 -0.44
CA VAL A 32 2.94 -1.80 0.95
C VAL A 32 3.41 -3.23 1.10
N ILE A 33 4.63 -3.40 1.57
CA ILE A 33 5.19 -4.68 1.99
C ILE A 33 5.14 -4.71 3.53
N ALA A 34 4.35 -5.61 4.08
CA ALA A 34 4.28 -5.83 5.52
C ALA A 34 5.16 -7.00 5.93
N VAL A 35 5.88 -6.86 7.04
CA VAL A 35 6.67 -7.93 7.65
C VAL A 35 5.99 -8.35 8.94
N ASP A 36 5.47 -9.56 8.95
CA ASP A 36 4.76 -10.15 10.09
C ASP A 36 5.71 -11.00 10.93
N ILE A 37 6.11 -10.45 12.06
CA ILE A 37 6.92 -11.13 13.09
C ILE A 37 6.09 -11.42 14.34
N SER A 38 4.76 -11.34 14.28
CA SER A 38 3.88 -11.55 15.42
C SER A 38 4.02 -12.99 15.95
N SER A 39 4.21 -13.12 17.25
CA SER A 39 4.20 -14.41 17.92
C SER A 39 2.77 -14.94 17.98
N LYS A 40 2.59 -16.24 17.66
CA LYS A 40 1.28 -16.87 17.86
C LYS A 40 0.96 -16.94 19.35
N ALA A 41 -0.32 -16.80 19.69
CA ALA A 41 -0.78 -17.02 21.05
C ALA A 41 -0.47 -18.47 21.41
N ASP A 42 0.36 -18.66 22.42
CA ASP A 42 0.67 -19.99 22.94
C ASP A 42 -0.58 -20.52 23.66
N GLY A 43 -0.75 -21.84 23.63
CA GLY A 43 -1.92 -22.48 24.26
C GLY A 43 -2.01 -22.25 25.76
N ILE A 44 -2.88 -23.00 26.40
CA ILE A 44 -3.40 -22.86 27.79
C ILE A 44 -2.34 -22.71 28.91
N ALA A 45 -1.07 -23.06 28.65
CA ALA A 45 -0.03 -23.07 29.70
C ALA A 45 0.32 -21.70 30.33
N SER A 46 -0.05 -20.56 29.68
CA SER A 46 0.25 -19.21 30.19
C SER A 46 -0.90 -18.58 31.00
N THR A 47 -2.03 -19.29 31.19
CA THR A 47 -3.26 -18.69 31.74
C THR A 47 -3.48 -18.98 33.24
N THR A 48 -2.48 -19.51 33.95
CA THR A 48 -2.61 -19.87 35.38
C THR A 48 -2.42 -18.68 36.34
N SER A 49 -2.03 -17.49 35.84
CA SER A 49 -1.88 -16.29 36.64
C SER A 49 -2.61 -15.10 36.05
N MET A 50 -2.96 -14.12 36.84
CA MET A 50 -3.61 -12.87 36.37
C MET A 50 -2.76 -12.14 35.34
N LEU A 51 -1.45 -12.07 35.54
CA LEU A 51 -0.50 -11.47 34.58
C LEU A 51 -0.39 -12.31 33.31
N GLY A 52 -0.42 -13.63 33.41
CA GLY A 52 -0.45 -14.54 32.26
C GLY A 52 -1.69 -14.33 31.41
N ASN A 53 -2.87 -14.23 32.04
CA ASN A 53 -4.13 -13.95 31.36
C ASN A 53 -4.11 -12.58 30.65
N LEU A 54 -3.58 -11.54 31.30
CA LEU A 54 -3.47 -10.20 30.71
C LEU A 54 -2.56 -10.21 29.47
N ASN A 55 -1.39 -10.83 29.58
CA ASN A 55 -0.46 -10.97 28.46
C ASN A 55 -1.08 -11.76 27.31
N GLN A 56 -1.78 -12.86 27.61
CA GLN A 56 -2.45 -13.66 26.58
C GLN A 56 -3.56 -12.87 25.88
N SER A 57 -4.34 -12.10 26.62
CA SER A 57 -5.37 -11.21 26.06
C SER A 57 -4.78 -10.18 25.11
N ASN A 58 -3.70 -9.52 25.52
CA ASN A 58 -2.99 -8.55 24.67
C ASN A 58 -2.45 -9.21 23.39
N ARG A 59 -1.89 -10.42 23.49
CA ARG A 59 -1.41 -11.18 22.31
C ARG A 59 -2.54 -11.52 21.34
N ILE A 60 -3.68 -11.99 21.85
CA ILE A 60 -4.87 -12.30 21.02
C ILE A 60 -5.40 -11.02 20.33
N MET A 61 -5.49 -9.92 21.07
CA MET A 61 -5.93 -8.64 20.52
C MET A 61 -4.97 -8.15 19.44
N GLY A 62 -3.67 -8.14 19.71
CA GLY A 62 -2.63 -7.76 18.74
C GLY A 62 -2.64 -8.63 17.49
N GLN A 63 -2.84 -9.95 17.64
CA GLN A 63 -2.98 -10.84 16.49
C GLN A 63 -4.21 -10.52 15.62
N LYS A 64 -5.35 -10.23 16.24
CA LYS A 64 -6.57 -9.86 15.48
C LYS A 64 -6.40 -8.54 14.73
N LEU A 65 -5.86 -7.52 15.41
CA LEU A 65 -5.57 -6.23 14.78
C LEU A 65 -4.55 -6.38 13.65
N GLY A 66 -3.43 -7.04 13.91
CA GLY A 66 -2.40 -7.29 12.90
C GLY A 66 -2.91 -8.08 11.70
N ALA A 67 -3.77 -9.09 11.91
CA ALA A 67 -4.35 -9.86 10.82
C ALA A 67 -5.22 -9.00 9.89
N GLN A 68 -5.99 -8.07 10.44
CA GLN A 68 -6.81 -7.14 9.66
C GLN A 68 -5.94 -6.18 8.83
N GLU A 69 -4.85 -5.68 9.39
CA GLU A 69 -3.90 -4.80 8.70
C GLU A 69 -3.12 -5.55 7.63
N LEU A 70 -2.62 -6.75 7.94
CA LEU A 70 -1.91 -7.61 7.00
C LEU A 70 -2.74 -7.96 5.76
N ALA A 71 -4.06 -8.11 5.92
CA ALA A 71 -4.97 -8.37 4.80
C ALA A 71 -5.04 -7.22 3.78
N ARG A 72 -4.64 -6.00 4.17
CA ARG A 72 -4.61 -4.80 3.32
C ARG A 72 -3.23 -4.53 2.71
N ALA A 73 -2.20 -5.28 3.11
CA ALA A 73 -0.88 -5.20 2.50
C ALA A 73 -0.85 -5.86 1.11
N ASP A 74 -0.03 -5.34 0.20
CA ASP A 74 0.17 -5.94 -1.12
C ASP A 74 0.98 -7.24 -1.03
N ILE A 75 1.98 -7.25 -0.17
CA ILE A 75 2.83 -8.41 0.11
C ILE A 75 2.96 -8.55 1.62
N VAL A 76 2.90 -9.80 2.10
CA VAL A 76 3.19 -10.12 3.49
C VAL A 76 4.37 -11.09 3.54
N ILE A 77 5.44 -10.68 4.20
CA ILE A 77 6.64 -11.50 4.46
C ILE A 77 6.52 -12.04 5.89
N ARG A 78 6.66 -13.35 6.06
CA ARG A 78 6.60 -14.03 7.37
C ARG A 78 7.87 -14.81 7.64
N PRO A 79 8.88 -14.20 8.30
CA PRO A 79 10.05 -14.92 8.79
C PRO A 79 9.67 -15.97 9.82
N LYS A 80 10.43 -17.07 9.87
CA LYS A 80 10.20 -18.16 10.87
C LYS A 80 10.90 -17.82 12.18
N VAL A 81 10.36 -16.83 12.91
CA VAL A 81 10.95 -16.32 14.17
C VAL A 81 10.01 -16.43 15.38
N ASN A 82 8.91 -17.19 15.26
CA ASN A 82 7.88 -17.28 16.30
C ASN A 82 8.38 -17.86 17.63
N ASP A 83 9.50 -18.59 17.60
CA ASP A 83 10.16 -19.19 18.75
C ASP A 83 11.26 -18.32 19.34
N ILE A 84 11.50 -17.13 18.78
CA ILE A 84 12.49 -16.17 19.28
C ILE A 84 11.75 -15.13 20.16
N GLY A 85 12.12 -15.09 21.42
CA GLY A 85 11.56 -14.12 22.34
C GLY A 85 12.10 -12.69 22.07
N PRO A 86 11.35 -11.63 22.43
CA PRO A 86 11.75 -10.24 22.15
C PRO A 86 13.04 -9.82 22.88
N ALA A 87 13.43 -10.53 23.94
CA ALA A 87 14.67 -10.28 24.69
C ALA A 87 15.77 -11.30 24.38
N ASP A 88 15.57 -12.24 23.46
CA ASP A 88 16.54 -13.27 23.07
C ASP A 88 17.57 -12.72 22.07
N PHE A 89 18.50 -11.91 22.56
CA PHE A 89 19.59 -11.34 21.76
C PHE A 89 20.62 -12.39 21.29
N ALA A 90 20.64 -13.57 21.91
CA ALA A 90 21.52 -14.67 21.46
C ALA A 90 21.06 -15.23 20.10
N ALA A 91 19.75 -15.21 19.83
CA ALA A 91 19.17 -15.68 18.58
C ALA A 91 19.22 -14.65 17.42
N LYS A 92 19.82 -13.46 17.61
CA LYS A 92 19.81 -12.37 16.62
C LYS A 92 20.27 -12.79 15.22
N ASN A 93 21.35 -13.56 15.10
CA ASN A 93 21.86 -13.99 13.81
C ASN A 93 20.88 -14.93 13.08
N ARG A 94 20.19 -15.79 13.82
CA ARG A 94 19.14 -16.65 13.28
C ARG A 94 17.93 -15.83 12.82
N ALA A 95 17.54 -14.83 13.60
CA ALA A 95 16.43 -13.94 13.23
C ALA A 95 16.71 -13.18 11.92
N ILE A 96 17.93 -12.64 11.78
CA ILE A 96 18.38 -11.97 10.55
C ILE A 96 18.33 -12.93 9.35
N LEU A 97 18.89 -14.12 9.49
CA LEU A 97 18.91 -15.12 8.41
C LEU A 97 17.50 -15.56 7.98
N GLU A 98 16.58 -15.75 8.92
CA GLU A 98 15.20 -16.08 8.61
C GLU A 98 14.47 -14.91 7.91
N GLY A 99 14.79 -13.67 8.27
CA GLY A 99 14.32 -12.46 7.58
C GLY A 99 14.81 -12.44 6.13
N GLU A 100 16.09 -12.65 5.89
CA GLU A 100 16.66 -12.70 4.54
C GLU A 100 16.05 -13.81 3.70
N ARG A 101 15.90 -15.02 4.23
CA ARG A 101 15.30 -16.15 3.53
C ARG A 101 13.85 -15.86 3.14
N ALA A 102 13.06 -15.31 4.06
CA ALA A 102 11.68 -14.97 3.81
C ALA A 102 11.55 -13.85 2.76
N ALA A 103 12.41 -12.83 2.82
CA ALA A 103 12.46 -11.76 1.84
C ALA A 103 12.86 -12.28 0.45
N GLN A 104 13.89 -13.11 0.36
CA GLN A 104 14.33 -13.71 -0.91
C GLN A 104 13.22 -14.57 -1.54
N ALA A 105 12.49 -15.35 -0.75
CA ALA A 105 11.36 -16.13 -1.24
C ALA A 105 10.21 -15.25 -1.78
N ALA A 106 10.03 -14.05 -1.24
CA ALA A 106 9.01 -13.10 -1.67
C ALA A 106 9.42 -12.27 -2.90
N LEU A 107 10.71 -12.17 -3.24
CA LEU A 107 11.22 -11.31 -4.32
C LEU A 107 10.52 -11.50 -5.67
N PRO A 108 10.25 -12.72 -6.17
CA PRO A 108 9.57 -12.89 -7.45
C PRO A 108 8.17 -12.25 -7.44
N GLN A 109 7.42 -12.44 -6.37
CA GLN A 109 6.08 -11.86 -6.22
C GLN A 109 6.14 -10.34 -6.09
N ILE A 110 7.09 -9.79 -5.34
CA ILE A 110 7.32 -8.35 -5.19
C ILE A 110 7.60 -7.73 -6.57
N ARG A 111 8.54 -8.31 -7.33
CA ARG A 111 8.90 -7.82 -8.66
C ARG A 111 7.72 -7.85 -9.63
N ALA A 112 6.96 -8.93 -9.64
CA ALA A 112 5.77 -9.07 -10.49
C ALA A 112 4.72 -7.99 -10.18
N LYS A 113 4.42 -7.75 -8.89
CA LYS A 113 3.46 -6.72 -8.49
C LYS A 113 3.94 -5.31 -8.79
N ILE A 114 5.22 -5.00 -8.58
CA ILE A 114 5.80 -3.70 -8.94
C ILE A 114 5.71 -3.48 -10.45
N ALA A 115 6.05 -4.48 -11.27
CA ALA A 115 5.95 -4.38 -12.71
C ALA A 115 4.49 -4.14 -13.17
N ALA A 116 3.52 -4.84 -12.57
CA ALA A 116 2.11 -4.63 -12.86
C ALA A 116 1.63 -3.21 -12.50
N LEU A 117 2.05 -2.68 -11.35
CA LEU A 117 1.74 -1.31 -10.95
C LEU A 117 2.35 -0.27 -11.91
N GLN A 118 3.60 -0.47 -12.33
CA GLN A 118 4.26 0.40 -13.30
C GLN A 118 3.54 0.37 -14.64
N ALA A 119 3.16 -0.81 -15.13
CA ALA A 119 2.40 -0.96 -16.37
C ALA A 119 1.03 -0.26 -16.28
N ALA A 120 0.31 -0.42 -15.17
CA ALA A 120 -0.97 0.24 -14.96
C ALA A 120 -0.85 1.78 -14.92
N ARG A 121 0.19 2.31 -14.26
CA ARG A 121 0.48 3.75 -14.24
C ARG A 121 0.80 4.29 -15.65
N THR A 122 1.62 3.57 -16.39
CA THR A 122 1.96 3.95 -17.77
C THR A 122 0.73 3.92 -18.67
N ALA A 123 -0.11 2.90 -18.57
CA ALA A 123 -1.36 2.81 -19.33
C ALA A 123 -2.31 3.98 -18.99
N LYS A 124 -2.49 4.28 -17.70
CA LYS A 124 -3.31 5.41 -17.25
C LYS A 124 -2.77 6.76 -17.76
N ALA A 125 -1.45 6.96 -17.73
CA ALA A 125 -0.83 8.17 -18.23
C ALA A 125 -1.02 8.33 -19.76
N ARG A 126 -0.90 7.23 -20.52
CA ARG A 126 -1.19 7.23 -21.97
C ARG A 126 -2.65 7.58 -22.26
N GLN A 127 -3.59 6.93 -21.57
CA GLN A 127 -5.02 7.23 -21.73
C GLN A 127 -5.35 8.70 -21.40
N ALA A 128 -4.71 9.27 -20.38
CA ALA A 128 -4.89 10.68 -20.04
C ALA A 128 -4.36 11.60 -21.14
N ALA A 129 -3.17 11.32 -21.67
CA ALA A 129 -2.55 12.08 -22.75
C ALA A 129 -3.38 11.97 -24.05
N ASP A 130 -3.83 10.77 -24.41
CA ASP A 130 -4.68 10.56 -25.60
C ASP A 130 -6.02 11.31 -25.47
N GLY A 131 -6.63 11.29 -24.27
CA GLY A 131 -7.85 12.03 -23.99
C GLY A 131 -7.67 13.55 -24.01
N GLU A 132 -6.52 14.04 -23.62
CA GLU A 132 -6.19 15.47 -23.70
C GLU A 132 -5.94 15.90 -25.15
N ALA A 133 -5.17 15.11 -25.91
CA ALA A 133 -4.93 15.35 -27.34
C ALA A 133 -6.25 15.35 -28.15
N ALA A 134 -7.15 14.41 -27.86
CA ALA A 134 -8.47 14.37 -28.49
C ALA A 134 -9.31 15.63 -28.19
N ARG A 135 -9.30 16.11 -26.94
CA ARG A 135 -9.99 17.34 -26.54
C ARG A 135 -9.40 18.58 -27.20
N GLN A 136 -8.07 18.67 -27.29
CA GLN A 136 -7.39 19.76 -28.00
C GLN A 136 -7.71 19.75 -29.48
N GLY A 137 -7.64 18.59 -30.14
CA GLY A 137 -7.99 18.43 -31.55
C GLY A 137 -9.45 18.81 -31.83
N GLU A 138 -10.40 18.44 -30.94
CA GLU A 138 -11.81 18.85 -31.07
C GLU A 138 -11.98 20.36 -30.89
N ALA A 139 -11.29 20.98 -29.92
CA ALA A 139 -11.33 22.41 -29.70
C ALA A 139 -10.76 23.19 -30.90
N GLU A 140 -9.64 22.74 -31.45
CA GLU A 140 -9.02 23.32 -32.64
C GLU A 140 -9.92 23.19 -33.88
N ARG A 141 -10.56 22.01 -34.05
CA ARG A 141 -11.57 21.78 -35.08
C ARG A 141 -12.73 22.76 -34.97
N LYS A 142 -13.30 22.88 -33.76
CA LYS A 142 -14.41 23.82 -33.50
C LYS A 142 -13.99 25.27 -33.78
N ALA A 143 -12.80 25.68 -33.34
CA ALA A 143 -12.27 27.03 -33.59
C ALA A 143 -12.05 27.29 -35.09
N ARG A 144 -11.52 26.32 -35.83
CA ARG A 144 -11.33 26.40 -37.30
C ARG A 144 -12.68 26.49 -37.99
N CYS A 145 -13.64 25.69 -37.65
CA CYS A 145 -14.98 25.74 -38.23
C CYS A 145 -15.75 27.01 -37.89
N ALA A 146 -15.54 27.59 -36.72
CA ALA A 146 -16.16 28.85 -36.33
C ALA A 146 -15.63 30.04 -37.14
N LYS A 147 -14.35 30.04 -37.56
CA LYS A 147 -13.76 31.06 -38.42
C LYS A 147 -14.28 31.03 -39.88
N GLN A 148 -14.76 29.87 -40.34
CA GLN A 148 -15.29 29.66 -41.69
C GLN A 148 -16.78 30.00 -41.86
N LYS A 149 -17.42 30.71 -40.93
CA LYS A 149 -18.85 31.09 -40.99
C LYS A 149 -19.14 32.33 -41.86
N GLY A 150 -18.32 32.64 -42.86
CA GLY A 150 -18.61 33.71 -43.85
C GLY A 150 -19.48 33.21 -44.98
N TRP A 151 -20.38 34.09 -45.53
CA TRP A 151 -21.33 33.74 -46.61
C TRP A 151 -20.68 33.33 -47.96
N LEU A 152 -19.42 33.75 -48.20
CA LEU A 152 -18.63 33.42 -49.39
C LEU A 152 -17.95 32.03 -49.31
N ASP A 153 -17.95 31.36 -48.17
CA ASP A 153 -17.25 30.09 -47.93
C ASP A 153 -18.06 28.81 -48.20
N THR A 154 -19.28 28.95 -48.74
CA THR A 154 -20.19 27.81 -48.99
C THR A 154 -19.66 26.85 -50.06
N LEU A 155 -18.73 27.27 -50.90
CA LEU A 155 -18.14 26.47 -52.01
C LEU A 155 -16.88 25.70 -51.62
N SER A 156 -16.20 26.04 -50.52
CA SER A 156 -14.95 25.41 -50.07
C SER A 156 -14.97 24.99 -48.60
N ARG A 157 -16.14 24.58 -48.08
CA ARG A 157 -16.22 24.11 -46.70
C ARG A 157 -15.41 22.85 -46.51
N ASP A 158 -14.50 22.88 -45.51
CA ASP A 158 -13.79 21.73 -44.98
C ASP A 158 -14.84 20.61 -44.66
N PRO A 159 -14.70 19.41 -45.25
CA PRO A 159 -15.66 18.31 -45.08
C PRO A 159 -15.91 17.98 -43.61
N ASP A 160 -14.92 18.22 -42.74
CA ASP A 160 -15.02 17.98 -41.27
C ASP A 160 -15.92 18.99 -40.55
N CYS A 161 -16.29 20.10 -41.20
CA CYS A 161 -17.19 21.11 -40.66
C CYS A 161 -18.65 20.99 -41.13
N ARG A 162 -19.00 19.95 -41.91
CA ARG A 162 -20.36 19.75 -42.46
C ARG A 162 -21.33 19.04 -41.51
N SER A 163 -20.84 18.46 -40.43
CA SER A 163 -21.61 17.62 -39.50
C SER A 163 -21.87 18.25 -38.12
N SER A 164 -21.83 19.58 -38.02
CA SER A 164 -22.09 20.28 -36.74
C SER A 164 -23.27 21.24 -36.87
#